data_b7410d5a882d8f72d63d0ca1368793df
#
_entry.id   b7410d5a882d8f72d63d0ca1368793df
#
_cell.length_a   1.000
_cell.length_b   1.000
_cell.length_c   1.000
_cell.angle_alpha   90.00
_cell.angle_beta   90.00
_cell.angle_gamma   90.00
#
_symmetry.space_group_name_H-M   'P 1'
#
loop_
_entity.id
_entity.type
_entity.pdbx_description
1 polymer ?
#
loop_
_entity_poly.entity_id
_entity_poly.type
_entity_poly.pdbx_seq_one_letter_code
_entity_poly.pdbx_strand_id
1 'polypeptide(L)'
;YSDDIAQRREGVEATEDFLDIFNHRLIAQYYRIWRKYSYPATFRAGGTDNISQYLLGLAGLGIPGCAAVAAAPLSRFLALLPVMMLPGRSGEGMEALVALLAPGTRATVHHHDPCRIPLSQPLTMSVRQPVSLQHRPVMGTHATDVNGQVLLQLATEKPDEVRGWLPGGELFSDLMALLHVWLGSHLDVRLQLCVARHLLPDAQLCCQQEHAVQLGRTAVLRPLDAQKQADDRVTIYLGRYQRVRENIHRRESDEDGDYRS
;
A
#
# COMPACT_ATOMS: atom_id res chain seq x y z
N TYR A 1 36.19 -29.72 39.42
CA TYR A 1 34.73 -29.91 39.12
C TYR A 1 34.18 -31.17 39.80
N SER A 2 34.86 -32.35 39.71
CA SER A 2 34.40 -33.59 40.37
C SER A 2 34.50 -33.51 41.90
N ASP A 3 35.50 -32.83 42.44
CA ASP A 3 35.69 -32.64 43.87
C ASP A 3 34.68 -31.63 44.43
N ASP A 4 34.30 -30.58 43.66
CA ASP A 4 33.28 -29.62 44.03
C ASP A 4 31.88 -30.24 44.10
N ILE A 5 31.58 -31.18 43.18
CA ILE A 5 30.33 -31.97 43.20
C ILE A 5 30.30 -32.92 44.44
N ALA A 6 31.44 -33.46 44.84
CA ALA A 6 31.52 -34.27 46.05
C ALA A 6 31.32 -33.44 47.32
N GLN A 7 31.89 -32.22 47.40
CA GLN A 7 31.70 -31.27 48.50
C GLN A 7 30.26 -30.79 48.65
N ARG A 8 29.53 -30.66 47.55
CA ARG A 8 28.08 -30.34 47.57
C ARG A 8 27.28 -31.40 48.35
N ARG A 9 27.67 -32.69 48.21
CA ARG A 9 27.05 -33.78 49.00
C ARG A 9 27.30 -33.68 50.48
N GLU A 10 28.35 -32.94 50.89
CA GLU A 10 28.74 -32.67 52.27
C GLU A 10 28.18 -31.37 52.83
N GLY A 11 27.35 -30.63 52.02
CA GLY A 11 26.68 -29.38 52.46
C GLY A 11 27.53 -28.13 52.32
N VAL A 12 28.63 -28.15 51.56
CA VAL A 12 29.46 -26.96 51.28
C VAL A 12 29.09 -26.41 49.92
N GLU A 13 28.17 -25.46 49.88
CA GLU A 13 27.65 -24.86 48.65
C GLU A 13 28.38 -23.53 48.26
N ALA A 14 29.25 -22.99 49.15
CA ALA A 14 29.87 -21.68 48.96
C ALA A 14 30.70 -21.55 47.67
N THR A 15 31.39 -22.57 47.23
CA THR A 15 32.19 -22.56 45.99
C THR A 15 31.29 -22.56 44.74
N GLU A 16 30.18 -23.32 44.78
CA GLU A 16 29.19 -23.39 43.71
C GLU A 16 28.50 -22.01 43.57
N ASP A 17 28.01 -21.46 44.64
CA ASP A 17 27.38 -20.15 44.65
C ASP A 17 28.31 -19.06 44.08
N PHE A 18 29.59 -19.12 44.43
CA PHE A 18 30.58 -18.19 43.88
C PHE A 18 30.76 -18.35 42.37
N LEU A 19 30.86 -19.58 41.88
CA LEU A 19 30.99 -19.86 40.43
C LEU A 19 29.71 -19.50 39.68
N ASP A 20 28.55 -19.67 40.30
CA ASP A 20 27.28 -19.33 39.68
C ASP A 20 27.12 -17.82 39.38
N ILE A 21 27.72 -16.96 40.19
CA ILE A 21 27.79 -15.53 39.91
C ILE A 21 28.46 -15.25 38.54
N PHE A 22 29.56 -15.92 38.27
CA PHE A 22 30.29 -15.80 37.00
C PHE A 22 29.52 -16.42 35.86
N ASN A 23 28.99 -17.63 36.05
CA ASN A 23 28.20 -18.32 35.06
C ASN A 23 26.96 -17.53 34.66
N HIS A 24 26.25 -16.99 35.65
CA HIS A 24 25.09 -16.11 35.38
C HIS A 24 25.48 -14.89 34.54
N ARG A 25 26.60 -14.25 34.87
CA ARG A 25 27.06 -13.07 34.12
C ARG A 25 27.47 -13.44 32.69
N LEU A 26 28.16 -14.55 32.48
CA LEU A 26 28.57 -15.05 31.17
C LEU A 26 27.35 -15.40 30.30
N ILE A 27 26.41 -16.14 30.86
CA ILE A 27 25.17 -16.51 30.20
C ILE A 27 24.33 -15.24 29.84
N ALA A 28 24.23 -14.30 30.78
CA ALA A 28 23.54 -13.04 30.54
C ALA A 28 24.22 -12.21 29.42
N GLN A 29 25.55 -12.19 29.38
CA GLN A 29 26.30 -11.54 28.31
C GLN A 29 26.07 -12.23 26.95
N TYR A 30 26.18 -13.56 26.93
CA TYR A 30 25.92 -14.38 25.73
C TYR A 30 24.50 -14.12 25.20
N TYR A 31 23.49 -14.14 26.08
CA TYR A 31 22.11 -13.84 25.70
C TYR A 31 21.94 -12.44 25.12
N ARG A 32 22.59 -11.42 25.72
CA ARG A 32 22.57 -10.04 25.21
C ARG A 32 23.18 -9.92 23.82
N ILE A 33 24.31 -10.62 23.59
CA ILE A 33 24.97 -10.66 22.30
C ILE A 33 24.05 -11.33 21.26
N TRP A 34 23.54 -12.53 21.58
CA TRP A 34 22.61 -13.23 20.70
C TRP A 34 21.39 -12.37 20.37
N ARG A 35 20.78 -11.77 21.37
CA ARG A 35 19.62 -10.88 21.18
C ARG A 35 19.94 -9.70 20.27
N LYS A 36 21.12 -9.11 20.39
CA LYS A 36 21.55 -7.98 19.55
C LYS A 36 21.59 -8.32 18.06
N TYR A 37 21.98 -9.55 17.73
CA TYR A 37 22.10 -10.03 16.35
C TYR A 37 20.87 -10.80 15.84
N SER A 38 19.90 -11.08 16.69
CA SER A 38 18.66 -11.75 16.32
C SER A 38 17.51 -10.75 16.21
N TYR A 39 17.17 -10.34 14.96
CA TYR A 39 16.07 -9.41 14.72
C TYR A 39 14.73 -9.90 15.29
N PRO A 40 14.31 -11.18 15.12
CA PRO A 40 13.06 -11.66 15.70
C PRO A 40 12.99 -11.52 17.23
N ALA A 41 14.13 -11.61 17.93
CA ALA A 41 14.21 -11.49 19.40
C ALA A 41 14.14 -10.04 19.90
N THR A 42 14.42 -9.07 19.03
CA THR A 42 14.36 -7.62 19.35
C THR A 42 13.13 -6.93 18.80
N PHE A 43 12.41 -7.59 17.88
CA PHE A 43 11.23 -7.02 17.24
C PHE A 43 10.15 -6.68 18.28
N ARG A 44 9.62 -5.45 18.18
CA ARG A 44 8.46 -4.99 18.93
C ARG A 44 7.29 -4.82 17.99
N ALA A 45 6.10 -5.22 18.45
CA ALA A 45 4.88 -5.04 17.69
C ALA A 45 4.72 -3.58 17.25
N GLY A 46 4.41 -3.37 15.98
CA GLY A 46 4.34 -2.03 15.39
C GLY A 46 5.66 -1.50 14.82
N GLY A 47 6.79 -2.24 14.93
CA GLY A 47 8.08 -1.81 14.34
C GLY A 47 8.71 -0.62 15.07
N THR A 48 8.51 -0.51 16.38
CA THR A 48 9.03 0.61 17.20
C THR A 48 10.44 0.37 17.76
N ASP A 49 11.02 -0.79 17.52
CA ASP A 49 12.39 -1.12 17.89
C ASP A 49 13.41 -0.45 16.95
N ASN A 50 14.62 -0.22 17.44
CA ASN A 50 15.65 0.50 16.71
C ASN A 50 16.00 -0.12 15.37
N ILE A 51 16.04 -1.47 15.29
CA ILE A 51 16.39 -2.18 14.05
C ILE A 51 15.27 -1.98 13.02
N SER A 52 14.00 -2.12 13.43
CA SER A 52 12.86 -1.83 12.55
C SER A 52 12.87 -0.37 12.05
N GLN A 53 13.23 0.59 12.91
CA GLN A 53 13.33 1.99 12.50
C GLN A 53 14.48 2.21 11.49
N TYR A 54 15.61 1.53 11.63
CA TYR A 54 16.69 1.59 10.63
C TYR A 54 16.26 0.98 9.30
N LEU A 55 15.57 -0.16 9.32
CA LEU A 55 15.04 -0.80 8.13
C LEU A 55 13.99 0.07 7.43
N LEU A 56 13.08 0.70 8.20
CA LEU A 56 12.13 1.66 7.66
C LEU A 56 12.83 2.90 7.10
N GLY A 57 13.96 3.31 7.69
CA GLY A 57 14.81 4.38 7.17
C GLY A 57 15.31 4.11 5.75
N LEU A 58 15.63 2.86 5.42
CA LEU A 58 16.03 2.46 4.06
C LEU A 58 14.88 2.61 3.05
N ALA A 59 13.63 2.46 3.50
CA ALA A 59 12.44 2.70 2.68
C ALA A 59 11.99 4.18 2.67
N GLY A 60 12.69 5.07 3.38
CA GLY A 60 12.31 6.48 3.52
C GLY A 60 11.25 6.76 4.59
N LEU A 61 10.84 5.76 5.36
CA LEU A 61 9.78 5.85 6.39
C LEU A 61 10.33 6.02 7.82
N GLY A 62 11.65 6.05 8.01
CA GLY A 62 12.31 6.14 9.31
C GLY A 62 12.32 7.54 9.95
N ILE A 63 11.77 8.56 9.27
CA ILE A 63 11.71 9.92 9.79
C ILE A 63 10.54 10.03 10.78
N PRO A 64 10.75 10.60 11.98
CA PRO A 64 9.67 10.84 12.93
C PRO A 64 8.54 11.66 12.29
N GLY A 65 7.31 11.17 12.41
CA GLY A 65 6.12 11.78 11.79
C GLY A 65 5.67 11.13 10.49
N CYS A 66 6.54 10.47 9.72
CA CYS A 66 6.15 9.75 8.49
C CYS A 66 5.16 8.62 8.76
N ALA A 67 5.26 7.97 9.91
CA ALA A 67 4.34 6.92 10.33
C ALA A 67 2.88 7.38 10.41
N ALA A 68 2.65 8.63 10.85
CA ALA A 68 1.31 9.21 10.94
C ALA A 68 0.71 9.51 9.56
N VAL A 69 1.57 9.80 8.57
CA VAL A 69 1.17 10.08 7.19
C VAL A 69 0.88 8.79 6.42
N ALA A 70 1.54 7.69 6.80
CA ALA A 70 1.42 6.41 6.10
C ALA A 70 0.03 5.75 6.23
N ALA A 71 -0.80 6.17 7.20
CA ALA A 71 -2.16 5.68 7.44
C ALA A 71 -2.33 4.14 7.52
N ALA A 72 -1.22 3.39 7.51
CA ALA A 72 -1.17 1.93 7.60
C ALA A 72 -0.13 1.49 8.64
N PRO A 73 -0.29 0.30 9.25
CA PRO A 73 0.66 -0.22 10.23
C PRO A 73 2.06 -0.35 9.63
N LEU A 74 3.07 0.23 10.29
CA LEU A 74 4.48 0.21 9.82
C LEU A 74 5.04 -1.21 9.62
N SER A 75 4.52 -2.19 10.35
CA SER A 75 4.92 -3.60 10.22
C SER A 75 4.66 -4.16 8.82
N ARG A 76 3.65 -3.67 8.11
CA ARG A 76 3.37 -4.05 6.71
C ARG A 76 4.47 -3.58 5.75
N PHE A 77 5.00 -2.39 5.98
CA PHE A 77 6.11 -1.87 5.17
C PHE A 77 7.41 -2.66 5.39
N LEU A 78 7.64 -3.18 6.60
CA LEU A 78 8.79 -4.06 6.86
C LEU A 78 8.71 -5.36 6.06
N ALA A 79 7.53 -5.95 5.92
CA ALA A 79 7.33 -7.15 5.11
C ALA A 79 7.55 -6.89 3.61
N LEU A 80 7.28 -5.68 3.15
CA LEU A 80 7.46 -5.23 1.76
C LEU A 80 8.83 -4.61 1.49
N LEU A 81 9.70 -4.56 2.49
CA LEU A 81 10.97 -3.87 2.37
C LEU A 81 11.79 -4.25 1.12
N PRO A 82 11.92 -5.54 0.74
CA PRO A 82 12.66 -5.93 -0.46
C PRO A 82 12.10 -5.29 -1.74
N VAL A 83 10.78 -5.15 -1.82
CA VAL A 83 10.10 -4.54 -2.96
C VAL A 83 10.25 -3.02 -2.91
N MET A 84 10.10 -2.43 -1.72
CA MET A 84 10.14 -0.97 -1.53
C MET A 84 11.54 -0.37 -1.74
N MET A 85 12.59 -1.14 -1.52
CA MET A 85 13.98 -0.70 -1.77
C MET A 85 14.35 -0.68 -3.26
N LEU A 86 13.59 -1.35 -4.13
CA LEU A 86 13.85 -1.31 -5.55
C LEU A 86 13.62 0.09 -6.11
N PRO A 87 14.57 0.68 -6.84
CA PRO A 87 14.43 2.02 -7.41
C PRO A 87 13.35 2.07 -8.50
N GLY A 88 13.13 0.96 -9.20
CA GLY A 88 12.07 0.82 -10.20
C GLY A 88 10.73 0.47 -9.56
N ARG A 89 9.70 1.26 -9.85
CA ARG A 89 8.32 0.98 -9.43
C ARG A 89 7.66 0.05 -10.44
N SER A 90 7.94 -1.25 -10.34
CA SER A 90 7.46 -2.26 -11.29
C SER A 90 6.01 -2.69 -11.02
N GLY A 91 5.36 -3.26 -12.04
CA GLY A 91 4.05 -3.90 -11.89
C GLY A 91 4.07 -5.06 -10.89
N GLU A 92 5.13 -5.87 -10.89
CA GLU A 92 5.33 -6.96 -9.93
C GLU A 92 5.35 -6.46 -8.48
N GLY A 93 5.90 -5.27 -8.25
CA GLY A 93 5.86 -4.64 -6.94
C GLY A 93 4.43 -4.32 -6.49
N MET A 94 3.57 -3.82 -7.39
CA MET A 94 2.15 -3.60 -7.07
C MET A 94 1.40 -4.92 -6.81
N GLU A 95 1.70 -5.97 -7.56
CA GLU A 95 1.13 -7.30 -7.34
C GLU A 95 1.54 -7.86 -5.97
N ALA A 96 2.81 -7.66 -5.56
CA ALA A 96 3.31 -8.05 -4.25
C ALA A 96 2.63 -7.27 -3.10
N LEU A 97 2.33 -5.98 -3.29
CA LEU A 97 1.55 -5.19 -2.33
C LEU A 97 0.16 -5.81 -2.09
N VAL A 98 -0.53 -6.18 -3.16
CA VAL A 98 -1.86 -6.80 -3.05
C VAL A 98 -1.77 -8.19 -2.43
N ALA A 99 -0.79 -9.00 -2.83
CA ALA A 99 -0.60 -10.35 -2.28
C ALA A 99 -0.33 -10.35 -0.78
N LEU A 100 0.34 -9.31 -0.26
CA LEU A 100 0.55 -9.15 1.18
C LEU A 100 -0.75 -8.79 1.91
N LEU A 101 -1.58 -7.91 1.32
CA LEU A 101 -2.83 -7.49 1.93
C LEU A 101 -3.89 -8.59 1.93
N ALA A 102 -4.02 -9.27 0.80
CA ALA A 102 -5.03 -10.30 0.59
C ALA A 102 -4.45 -11.47 -0.23
N PRO A 103 -3.95 -12.53 0.42
CA PRO A 103 -3.34 -13.67 -0.26
C PRO A 103 -4.30 -14.45 -1.19
N GLY A 104 -5.61 -14.27 -1.02
CA GLY A 104 -6.63 -14.87 -1.90
C GLY A 104 -6.98 -14.02 -3.11
N THR A 105 -6.43 -12.82 -3.21
CA THR A 105 -6.67 -11.91 -4.34
C THR A 105 -5.48 -11.94 -5.30
N ARG A 106 -5.75 -12.23 -6.57
CA ARG A 106 -4.77 -12.07 -7.64
C ARG A 106 -4.83 -10.66 -8.19
N ALA A 107 -3.70 -10.00 -8.27
CA ALA A 107 -3.55 -8.71 -8.92
C ALA A 107 -2.94 -8.88 -10.31
N THR A 108 -3.36 -8.06 -11.26
CA THR A 108 -2.76 -7.95 -12.60
C THR A 108 -2.65 -6.48 -12.97
N VAL A 109 -1.46 -6.07 -13.37
CA VAL A 109 -1.18 -4.69 -13.76
C VAL A 109 -1.22 -4.57 -15.28
N HIS A 110 -2.11 -3.72 -15.78
CA HIS A 110 -2.17 -3.36 -17.19
C HIS A 110 -1.54 -1.98 -17.37
N HIS A 111 -0.47 -1.95 -18.15
CA HIS A 111 0.25 -0.72 -18.48
C HIS A 111 -0.50 0.08 -19.54
N HIS A 112 -0.19 1.38 -19.61
CA HIS A 112 -0.72 2.28 -20.66
C HIS A 112 -2.25 2.40 -20.67
N ASP A 113 -2.86 2.53 -19.49
CA ASP A 113 -4.30 2.75 -19.39
C ASP A 113 -4.64 4.19 -19.82
N PRO A 114 -5.47 4.38 -20.88
CA PRO A 114 -5.72 5.71 -21.41
C PRO A 114 -6.52 6.56 -20.44
N CYS A 115 -5.99 7.76 -20.13
CA CYS A 115 -6.60 8.75 -19.28
C CYS A 115 -6.86 10.05 -20.03
N ARG A 116 -8.02 10.65 -19.83
CA ARG A 116 -8.34 11.98 -20.32
C ARG A 116 -7.81 13.03 -19.36
N ILE A 117 -6.93 13.89 -19.85
CA ILE A 117 -6.41 15.04 -19.11
C ILE A 117 -6.89 16.33 -19.74
N PRO A 118 -7.32 17.32 -18.93
CA PRO A 118 -7.66 18.64 -19.44
C PRO A 118 -6.40 19.34 -19.96
N LEU A 119 -6.53 20.05 -21.06
CA LEU A 119 -5.46 20.88 -21.61
C LEU A 119 -5.49 22.23 -20.91
N SER A 120 -4.32 22.71 -20.47
CA SER A 120 -4.16 24.02 -19.86
C SER A 120 -4.42 25.15 -20.86
N GLN A 121 -4.07 24.93 -22.11
CA GLN A 121 -4.27 25.89 -23.20
C GLN A 121 -4.93 25.17 -24.39
N PRO A 122 -6.27 25.10 -24.43
CA PRO A 122 -6.98 24.54 -25.55
C PRO A 122 -6.80 25.45 -26.79
N LEU A 123 -6.64 24.79 -27.95
CA LEU A 123 -6.55 25.54 -29.21
C LEU A 123 -7.84 26.31 -29.43
N THR A 124 -7.74 27.66 -29.49
CA THR A 124 -8.80 28.55 -29.93
C THR A 124 -8.49 29.05 -31.33
N MET A 125 -9.39 28.81 -32.29
CA MET A 125 -9.27 29.40 -33.60
C MET A 125 -9.59 30.89 -33.50
N SER A 126 -8.56 31.72 -33.61
CA SER A 126 -8.69 33.20 -33.57
C SER A 126 -7.93 33.80 -34.74
N VAL A 127 -8.47 34.87 -35.31
CA VAL A 127 -7.79 35.63 -36.34
C VAL A 127 -6.46 36.23 -35.83
N ARG A 128 -6.34 36.45 -34.51
CA ARG A 128 -5.14 37.03 -33.89
C ARG A 128 -4.04 36.01 -33.65
N GLN A 129 -4.37 34.70 -33.58
CA GLN A 129 -3.41 33.61 -33.39
C GLN A 129 -3.64 32.59 -34.49
N PRO A 130 -2.94 32.70 -35.64
CA PRO A 130 -3.07 31.73 -36.71
C PRO A 130 -2.51 30.38 -36.25
N VAL A 131 -3.29 29.31 -36.48
CA VAL A 131 -2.91 27.96 -36.19
C VAL A 131 -1.82 27.49 -37.15
N SER A 132 -0.63 27.19 -36.65
CA SER A 132 0.47 26.68 -37.43
C SER A 132 0.68 25.17 -37.17
N LEU A 133 0.83 24.40 -38.23
CA LEU A 133 1.18 22.98 -38.16
C LEU A 133 2.56 22.75 -37.49
N GLN A 134 3.41 23.76 -37.48
CA GLN A 134 4.73 23.70 -36.83
C GLN A 134 4.64 23.45 -35.32
N HIS A 135 3.63 23.97 -34.66
CA HIS A 135 3.43 23.85 -33.21
C HIS A 135 2.55 22.64 -32.83
N ARG A 136 2.08 21.88 -33.81
CA ARG A 136 1.23 20.67 -33.61
C ARG A 136 0.18 20.83 -32.50
N PRO A 137 -0.67 21.85 -32.55
CA PRO A 137 -1.63 22.13 -31.50
C PRO A 137 -2.67 21.00 -31.40
N VAL A 138 -3.01 20.65 -30.16
CA VAL A 138 -4.06 19.65 -29.90
C VAL A 138 -5.41 20.30 -30.00
N MET A 139 -6.29 19.77 -30.86
CA MET A 139 -7.67 20.26 -31.01
C MET A 139 -8.53 19.71 -29.88
N GLY A 140 -9.35 20.58 -29.29
CA GLY A 140 -10.28 20.23 -28.21
C GLY A 140 -9.78 20.65 -26.82
N THR A 141 -10.57 20.33 -25.81
CA THR A 141 -10.32 20.70 -24.40
C THR A 141 -9.60 19.63 -23.59
N HIS A 142 -9.47 18.43 -24.16
CA HIS A 142 -8.85 17.27 -23.48
C HIS A 142 -7.88 16.56 -24.42
N ALA A 143 -6.82 16.02 -23.84
CA ALA A 143 -5.91 15.10 -24.50
C ALA A 143 -6.02 13.69 -23.87
N THR A 144 -5.62 12.67 -24.61
CA THR A 144 -5.49 11.31 -24.07
C THR A 144 -4.03 11.07 -23.69
N ASP A 145 -3.77 10.86 -22.41
CA ASP A 145 -2.47 10.43 -21.89
C ASP A 145 -2.51 8.92 -21.62
N VAL A 146 -1.52 8.21 -22.12
CA VAL A 146 -1.38 6.75 -21.95
C VAL A 146 -0.24 6.38 -21.02
N ASN A 147 0.61 7.34 -20.65
CA ASN A 147 1.79 7.09 -19.81
C ASN A 147 1.58 7.46 -18.33
N GLY A 148 0.60 8.29 -18.03
CA GLY A 148 0.37 8.80 -16.68
C GLY A 148 -0.49 7.90 -15.79
N GLN A 149 -1.04 6.80 -16.33
CA GLN A 149 -1.96 5.93 -15.60
C GLN A 149 -1.74 4.46 -15.92
N VAL A 150 -1.92 3.62 -14.88
CA VAL A 150 -1.97 2.16 -14.99
C VAL A 150 -3.31 1.65 -14.45
N LEU A 151 -3.77 0.50 -14.97
CA LEU A 151 -4.93 -0.20 -14.45
C LEU A 151 -4.46 -1.36 -13.57
N LEU A 152 -4.87 -1.35 -12.30
CA LEU A 152 -4.70 -2.47 -11.38
C LEU A 152 -6.02 -3.23 -11.28
N GLN A 153 -6.03 -4.43 -11.84
CA GLN A 153 -7.16 -5.34 -11.80
C GLN A 153 -6.97 -6.36 -10.70
N LEU A 154 -7.91 -6.42 -9.77
CA LEU A 154 -7.96 -7.34 -8.66
C LEU A 154 -8.97 -8.44 -8.98
N ALA A 155 -8.61 -9.70 -8.75
CA ALA A 155 -9.52 -10.84 -8.93
C ALA A 155 -9.48 -11.69 -7.67
N THR A 156 -10.64 -11.89 -7.03
CA THR A 156 -10.77 -12.73 -5.84
C THR A 156 -11.99 -13.63 -5.92
N GLU A 157 -11.87 -14.79 -5.27
CA GLU A 157 -12.94 -15.77 -5.12
C GLU A 157 -13.44 -15.87 -3.67
N LYS A 158 -12.84 -15.08 -2.75
CA LYS A 158 -13.22 -15.09 -1.34
C LYS A 158 -14.21 -13.99 -1.01
N PRO A 159 -15.38 -14.30 -0.44
CA PRO A 159 -16.43 -13.31 -0.17
C PRO A 159 -15.98 -12.24 0.84
N ASP A 160 -15.16 -12.61 1.83
CA ASP A 160 -14.65 -11.68 2.85
C ASP A 160 -13.71 -10.64 2.23
N GLU A 161 -12.84 -11.08 1.31
CA GLU A 161 -11.93 -10.18 0.60
C GLU A 161 -12.70 -9.25 -0.35
N VAL A 162 -13.79 -9.71 -1.00
CA VAL A 162 -14.64 -8.87 -1.85
C VAL A 162 -15.16 -7.67 -1.06
N ARG A 163 -15.66 -7.88 0.16
CA ARG A 163 -16.15 -6.80 1.02
C ARG A 163 -15.04 -5.84 1.43
N GLY A 164 -13.88 -6.38 1.78
CA GLY A 164 -12.71 -5.60 2.16
C GLY A 164 -12.19 -4.69 1.04
N TRP A 165 -12.32 -5.11 -0.22
CA TRP A 165 -11.90 -4.34 -1.39
C TRP A 165 -12.87 -3.24 -1.80
N LEU A 166 -14.11 -3.27 -1.34
CA LEU A 166 -15.04 -2.18 -1.66
C LEU A 166 -14.62 -0.87 -0.99
N PRO A 167 -14.91 0.28 -1.61
CA PRO A 167 -14.64 1.59 -1.00
C PRO A 167 -15.34 1.72 0.36
N GLY A 168 -14.54 2.01 1.39
CA GLY A 168 -14.95 1.98 2.79
C GLY A 168 -14.53 0.71 3.52
N GLY A 169 -14.02 -0.31 2.83
CA GLY A 169 -13.42 -1.49 3.44
C GLY A 169 -11.97 -1.27 3.88
N GLU A 170 -11.51 -2.12 4.79
CA GLU A 170 -10.15 -2.02 5.36
C GLU A 170 -9.06 -2.30 4.31
N LEU A 171 -9.25 -3.33 3.45
CA LEU A 171 -8.26 -3.66 2.41
C LEU A 171 -8.10 -2.54 1.39
N PHE A 172 -9.20 -1.86 1.04
CA PHE A 172 -9.14 -0.73 0.12
C PHE A 172 -8.38 0.45 0.72
N SER A 173 -8.65 0.81 1.98
CA SER A 173 -7.97 1.91 2.66
C SER A 173 -6.48 1.63 2.84
N ASP A 174 -6.12 0.40 3.21
CA ASP A 174 -4.74 -0.04 3.35
C ASP A 174 -3.98 -0.02 2.01
N LEU A 175 -4.64 -0.50 0.93
CA LEU A 175 -4.05 -0.44 -0.41
C LEU A 175 -3.79 1.00 -0.83
N MET A 176 -4.74 1.91 -0.61
CA MET A 176 -4.55 3.33 -0.94
C MET A 176 -3.38 3.94 -0.18
N ALA A 177 -3.20 3.61 1.11
CA ALA A 177 -2.07 4.04 1.91
C ALA A 177 -0.73 3.47 1.40
N LEU A 178 -0.70 2.19 1.03
CA LEU A 178 0.49 1.55 0.45
C LEU A 178 0.85 2.13 -0.91
N LEU A 179 -0.14 2.37 -1.78
CA LEU A 179 0.08 3.01 -3.09
C LEU A 179 0.59 4.44 -2.93
N HIS A 180 0.12 5.17 -1.91
CA HIS A 180 0.60 6.50 -1.61
C HIS A 180 2.10 6.53 -1.30
N VAL A 181 2.56 5.59 -0.48
CA VAL A 181 3.99 5.46 -0.15
C VAL A 181 4.79 4.90 -1.33
N TRP A 182 4.23 3.93 -2.06
CA TRP A 182 4.91 3.26 -3.16
C TRP A 182 5.06 4.14 -4.40
N LEU A 183 3.97 4.73 -4.87
CA LEU A 183 3.93 5.49 -6.12
C LEU A 183 4.17 6.99 -5.91
N GLY A 184 3.72 7.55 -4.79
CA GLY A 184 3.85 8.98 -4.52
C GLY A 184 3.29 9.84 -5.65
N SER A 185 4.18 10.58 -6.33
CA SER A 185 3.84 11.48 -7.44
C SER A 185 4.03 10.88 -8.85
N HIS A 186 4.44 9.60 -8.97
CA HIS A 186 4.84 9.06 -10.27
C HIS A 186 3.67 8.77 -11.21
N LEU A 187 2.69 7.97 -10.75
CA LEU A 187 1.61 7.45 -11.58
C LEU A 187 0.26 7.53 -10.88
N ASP A 188 -0.79 7.66 -11.68
CA ASP A 188 -2.16 7.41 -11.24
C ASP A 188 -2.50 5.92 -11.41
N VAL A 189 -3.34 5.37 -10.53
CA VAL A 189 -3.79 3.98 -10.63
C VAL A 189 -5.29 3.92 -10.67
N ARG A 190 -5.83 3.30 -11.71
CA ARG A 190 -7.25 2.95 -11.80
C ARG A 190 -7.45 1.57 -11.21
N LEU A 191 -8.34 1.45 -10.24
CA LEU A 191 -8.61 0.21 -9.52
C LEU A 191 -9.89 -0.44 -10.04
N GLN A 192 -9.80 -1.71 -10.39
CA GLN A 192 -10.94 -2.53 -10.78
C GLN A 192 -10.93 -3.85 -10.02
N LEU A 193 -12.10 -4.29 -9.60
CA LEU A 193 -12.31 -5.57 -8.94
C LEU A 193 -13.13 -6.48 -9.86
N CYS A 194 -12.58 -7.63 -10.20
CA CYS A 194 -13.22 -8.66 -10.98
C CYS A 194 -13.63 -9.81 -10.07
N VAL A 195 -14.93 -10.00 -9.89
CA VAL A 195 -15.48 -11.03 -9.01
C VAL A 195 -16.53 -11.87 -9.73
N ALA A 196 -16.65 -13.12 -9.31
CA ALA A 196 -17.73 -13.98 -9.79
C ALA A 196 -19.08 -13.46 -9.27
N ARG A 197 -20.10 -13.49 -10.13
CA ARG A 197 -21.43 -12.94 -9.83
C ARG A 197 -22.05 -13.50 -8.55
N HIS A 198 -21.82 -14.78 -8.26
CA HIS A 198 -22.39 -15.46 -7.08
C HIS A 198 -21.85 -14.92 -5.74
N LEU A 199 -20.72 -14.20 -5.75
CA LEU A 199 -20.14 -13.57 -4.56
C LEU A 199 -20.75 -12.20 -4.25
N LEU A 200 -21.51 -11.64 -5.19
CA LEU A 200 -22.18 -10.37 -4.99
C LEU A 200 -23.61 -10.59 -4.50
N PRO A 201 -24.07 -9.80 -3.53
CA PRO A 201 -25.46 -9.85 -3.08
C PRO A 201 -26.41 -9.47 -4.23
N ASP A 202 -27.58 -10.08 -4.25
CA ASP A 202 -28.64 -9.65 -5.16
C ASP A 202 -29.07 -8.22 -4.81
N ALA A 203 -29.47 -7.46 -5.85
CA ALA A 203 -29.93 -6.09 -5.67
C ALA A 203 -31.21 -6.05 -4.82
N GLN A 204 -31.06 -5.78 -3.54
CA GLN A 204 -32.15 -5.68 -2.55
C GLN A 204 -32.05 -4.35 -1.79
N LEU A 205 -33.19 -3.76 -1.48
CA LEU A 205 -33.25 -2.64 -0.55
C LEU A 205 -33.14 -3.16 0.88
N CYS A 206 -32.05 -2.85 1.55
CA CYS A 206 -31.78 -3.25 2.93
C CYS A 206 -31.46 -2.04 3.79
N CYS A 207 -32.04 -2.00 5.00
CA CYS A 207 -31.74 -0.94 5.97
C CYS A 207 -30.42 -1.17 6.75
N GLN A 208 -29.89 -2.39 6.71
CA GLN A 208 -28.63 -2.73 7.39
C GLN A 208 -27.44 -2.37 6.48
N GLN A 209 -26.57 -1.50 6.96
CA GLN A 209 -25.39 -1.04 6.19
C GLN A 209 -24.44 -2.17 5.78
N GLU A 210 -24.30 -3.21 6.59
CA GLU A 210 -23.43 -4.36 6.33
C GLU A 210 -23.84 -5.19 5.11
N HIS A 211 -25.15 -5.19 4.78
CA HIS A 211 -25.72 -5.93 3.66
C HIS A 211 -26.24 -5.02 2.54
N ALA A 212 -26.08 -3.72 2.70
CA ALA A 212 -26.56 -2.74 1.73
C ALA A 212 -25.81 -2.84 0.41
N VAL A 213 -26.56 -2.94 -0.65
CA VAL A 213 -26.05 -2.97 -2.01
C VAL A 213 -25.71 -1.55 -2.45
N GLN A 214 -24.48 -1.35 -2.94
CA GLN A 214 -24.02 -0.04 -3.42
C GLN A 214 -24.41 0.16 -4.87
N LEU A 215 -25.24 1.18 -5.14
CA LEU A 215 -25.62 1.53 -6.50
C LEU A 215 -24.41 1.93 -7.34
N GLY A 216 -24.32 1.39 -8.57
CA GLY A 216 -23.19 1.61 -9.48
C GLY A 216 -21.93 0.79 -9.18
N ARG A 217 -21.98 -0.08 -8.14
CA ARG A 217 -20.83 -0.94 -7.75
C ARG A 217 -21.25 -2.40 -7.59
N THR A 218 -22.01 -2.71 -6.54
CA THR A 218 -22.42 -4.08 -6.23
C THR A 218 -23.87 -4.39 -6.62
N ALA A 219 -24.62 -3.37 -7.05
CA ALA A 219 -26.00 -3.52 -7.53
C ALA A 219 -26.01 -4.15 -8.93
N VAL A 220 -25.97 -5.48 -8.99
CA VAL A 220 -26.05 -6.22 -10.26
C VAL A 220 -27.40 -6.88 -10.36
N LEU A 221 -28.10 -6.65 -11.47
CA LEU A 221 -29.41 -7.25 -11.71
C LEU A 221 -29.27 -8.76 -11.95
N ARG A 222 -30.22 -9.53 -11.47
CA ARG A 222 -30.24 -10.96 -11.64
C ARG A 222 -30.55 -11.29 -13.11
N PRO A 223 -29.71 -12.07 -13.82
CA PRO A 223 -30.02 -12.50 -15.17
C PRO A 223 -31.23 -13.43 -15.14
N LEU A 224 -32.07 -13.36 -16.18
CA LEU A 224 -33.27 -14.21 -16.33
C LEU A 224 -32.90 -15.69 -16.53
N ASP A 225 -31.73 -15.97 -17.12
CA ASP A 225 -31.27 -17.32 -17.43
C ASP A 225 -30.30 -17.83 -16.35
N ALA A 226 -30.73 -18.83 -15.60
CA ALA A 226 -29.94 -19.45 -14.53
C ALA A 226 -28.62 -20.09 -14.99
N GLN A 227 -28.53 -20.53 -16.26
CA GLN A 227 -27.32 -21.15 -16.82
C GLN A 227 -26.18 -20.16 -17.10
N LYS A 228 -26.47 -18.88 -17.31
CA LYS A 228 -25.45 -17.81 -17.47
C LYS A 228 -24.85 -17.36 -16.14
N GLN A 229 -25.41 -17.80 -15.03
CA GLN A 229 -25.06 -17.35 -13.69
C GLN A 229 -23.72 -17.92 -13.18
N ALA A 230 -23.30 -19.09 -13.65
CA ALA A 230 -22.15 -19.80 -13.10
C ALA A 230 -20.79 -19.25 -13.57
N ASP A 231 -20.74 -18.62 -14.74
CA ASP A 231 -19.48 -18.19 -15.39
C ASP A 231 -19.39 -16.66 -15.59
N ASP A 232 -20.35 -15.91 -15.07
CA ASP A 232 -20.45 -14.46 -15.24
C ASP A 232 -19.56 -13.74 -14.24
N ARG A 233 -18.48 -13.12 -14.73
CA ARG A 233 -17.60 -12.26 -13.95
C ARG A 233 -18.03 -10.82 -14.09
N VAL A 234 -18.19 -10.16 -12.95
CA VAL A 234 -18.56 -8.75 -12.87
C VAL A 234 -17.33 -7.92 -12.56
N THR A 235 -17.10 -6.89 -13.37
CA THR A 235 -16.02 -5.92 -13.12
C THR A 235 -16.59 -4.69 -12.43
N ILE A 236 -16.12 -4.42 -11.23
CA ILE A 236 -16.53 -3.29 -10.39
C ILE A 236 -15.43 -2.24 -10.42
N TYR A 237 -15.80 -1.00 -10.69
CA TYR A 237 -14.89 0.13 -10.56
C TYR A 237 -14.78 0.54 -9.09
N LEU A 238 -13.59 0.36 -8.48
CA LEU A 238 -13.34 0.69 -7.08
C LEU A 238 -13.00 2.17 -6.87
N GLY A 239 -12.37 2.79 -7.85
CA GLY A 239 -11.91 4.16 -7.78
C GLY A 239 -10.57 4.36 -8.45
N ARG A 240 -9.96 5.49 -8.16
CA ARG A 240 -8.67 5.89 -8.72
C ARG A 240 -7.78 6.43 -7.62
N TYR A 241 -6.57 5.92 -7.52
CA TYR A 241 -5.50 6.57 -6.81
C TYR A 241 -4.98 7.72 -7.68
N GLN A 242 -4.98 8.92 -7.14
CA GLN A 242 -4.42 10.10 -7.80
C GLN A 242 -3.05 10.40 -7.19
N ARG A 243 -2.04 10.51 -8.05
CA ARG A 243 -0.70 10.91 -7.63
C ARG A 243 -0.73 12.27 -6.92
N VAL A 244 0.16 12.43 -5.96
CA VAL A 244 0.35 13.71 -5.29
C VAL A 244 0.89 14.70 -6.32
N ARG A 245 0.09 15.68 -6.70
CA ARG A 245 0.54 16.79 -7.55
C ARG A 245 1.06 17.88 -6.62
N GLU A 246 2.32 18.24 -6.77
CA GLU A 246 2.81 19.48 -6.16
C GLU A 246 2.03 20.64 -6.78
N ASN A 247 1.37 21.43 -5.95
CA ASN A 247 0.73 22.69 -6.37
C ASN A 247 1.81 23.73 -6.67
N ILE A 248 2.47 23.60 -7.82
CA ILE A 248 3.49 24.54 -8.29
C ILE A 248 2.88 25.92 -8.51
N HIS A 249 1.58 26.01 -8.77
CA HIS A 249 0.90 27.29 -9.01
C HIS A 249 0.55 28.12 -7.76
N ARG A 250 0.82 27.62 -6.54
CA ARG A 250 0.54 28.43 -5.33
C ARG A 250 1.70 29.32 -4.90
N ARG A 251 2.92 29.11 -5.44
CA ARG A 251 4.08 29.96 -5.11
C ARG A 251 4.28 31.16 -6.02
N GLU A 252 3.77 31.13 -7.25
CA GLU A 252 3.89 32.28 -8.16
C GLU A 252 2.93 33.45 -7.85
N SER A 253 1.84 33.20 -7.10
CA SER A 253 0.91 34.27 -6.70
C SER A 253 1.31 34.99 -5.40
N ASP A 254 2.20 34.43 -4.59
CA ASP A 254 2.66 35.05 -3.33
C ASP A 254 3.97 35.82 -3.50
N GLU A 255 4.76 35.58 -4.57
CA GLU A 255 6.00 36.32 -4.83
C GLU A 255 5.79 37.61 -5.64
N ASP A 256 4.67 37.76 -6.36
CA ASP A 256 4.38 39.00 -7.14
C ASP A 256 3.69 40.11 -6.29
N GLY A 257 3.45 39.88 -5.01
CA GLY A 257 2.78 40.80 -4.10
C GLY A 257 3.67 41.79 -3.36
N ASP A 258 5.01 41.63 -3.31
CA ASP A 258 5.84 42.39 -2.36
C ASP A 258 6.90 43.34 -2.97
N TYR A 259 6.73 43.73 -4.21
CA TYR A 259 7.56 44.79 -4.82
C TYR A 259 6.72 45.94 -5.38
N ARG A 260 5.92 46.61 -4.53
CA ARG A 260 5.44 47.98 -4.75
C ARG A 260 5.17 48.69 -3.43
N SER A 261 6.19 49.28 -2.86
CA SER A 261 6.09 50.49 -2.03
C SER A 261 7.44 51.16 -1.99
#